data_34360784b217b2893728cc570858068f
#
_entry.id   34360784b217b2893728cc570858068f
#
_cell.length_a   1.000
_cell.length_b   1.000
_cell.length_c   1.000
_cell.angle_alpha   90.00
_cell.angle_beta   90.00
_cell.angle_gamma   90.00
#
_symmetry.space_group_name_H-M   'P 1'
#
loop_
_entity.id
_entity.type
_entity.pdbx_description
1 polymer ?
#
loop_
_entity_poly.entity_id
_entity_poly.type
_entity_poly.pdbx_seq_one_letter_code
_entity_poly.pdbx_strand_id
1 'polypeptide(L)'
;MNRLSQFWQELERRRVIHVIVVYASASFVIIELVNNVYETLQLPDWTPTLVLLLLVIGFPIAIIFSWIFDITSKGIRKTKPIKLAKEQRVNYPLSDKISRFENSIAVLPFQDMSPLKDQEYFCDGMTEEIINVLTHVESLKVIARTSSFAYKDKHRDVREIGKKLDVENLLEGSIQKEGNRLRITAQLIKVSDGSHLWSERFDRDLSDLFAIQDEISLAIVEALKVRLLKKEEVVMKKRHTENVGSYESFMMGQYFFGRWEFEKALHHLNQAVDKDQNLALAYAAIAEIYWLSGTTGIDINPKDALIKAQDAIESALRIDDKLAESYVASGLINLYFNRNLTAAERDFKKAEELNPNSPKVHHGWTDYYMIMGQMDKALEKALKAIELDPMFLEYMHHVVGFYCALGQYEYAMKLIEKAKKLDPDNIYTYTMISLYHGYQGNYREIIDITQKALEMGLIDRIQLLFRLGHWYGLSGEEQKARHILNEMLELKKQKYISSTYIAFIYTGLGEKDTAFDWLQRAYEEKDPILIAIKLYHEIYIAPIRSDPRFNTLLIKLGLPE
;
A
#
# COMPACT_ATOMS: atom_id res chain seq x y z
N MET A 1 3.97 -8.35 -25.37
CA MET A 1 3.25 -7.52 -26.39
C MET A 1 3.83 -7.79 -27.76
N ASN A 2 2.98 -8.10 -28.74
CA ASN A 2 3.42 -8.38 -30.13
C ASN A 2 4.00 -7.08 -30.73
N ARG A 3 5.08 -7.15 -31.53
CA ARG A 3 5.70 -5.98 -32.22
C ARG A 3 4.69 -5.13 -32.98
N LEU A 4 3.62 -5.74 -33.45
CA LEU A 4 2.50 -5.08 -34.13
C LEU A 4 1.68 -4.16 -33.19
N SER A 5 1.38 -4.59 -31.96
CA SER A 5 0.62 -3.75 -31.03
C SER A 5 1.41 -2.53 -30.54
N GLN A 6 2.72 -2.67 -30.39
CA GLN A 6 3.62 -1.54 -30.08
C GLN A 6 3.68 -0.52 -31.23
N PHE A 7 3.71 -1.02 -32.46
CA PHE A 7 3.71 -0.16 -33.66
C PHE A 7 2.40 0.63 -33.78
N TRP A 8 1.24 0.00 -33.52
CA TRP A 8 -0.05 0.69 -33.53
C TRP A 8 -0.17 1.75 -32.44
N GLN A 9 0.28 1.47 -31.23
CA GLN A 9 0.30 2.46 -30.13
C GLN A 9 1.21 3.66 -30.46
N GLU A 10 2.37 3.44 -31.11
CA GLU A 10 3.24 4.53 -31.56
C GLU A 10 2.59 5.37 -32.66
N LEU A 11 1.88 4.76 -33.63
CA LEU A 11 1.15 5.48 -34.68
C LEU A 11 0.05 6.37 -34.09
N GLU A 12 -0.71 5.85 -33.14
CA GLU A 12 -1.80 6.57 -32.49
C GLU A 12 -1.26 7.73 -31.64
N ARG A 13 -0.25 7.48 -30.82
CA ARG A 13 0.39 8.50 -29.96
C ARG A 13 1.00 9.65 -30.76
N ARG A 14 1.67 9.34 -31.86
CA ARG A 14 2.29 10.33 -32.76
C ARG A 14 1.29 11.01 -33.69
N ARG A 15 -0.01 10.75 -33.50
CA ARG A 15 -1.10 11.30 -34.30
C ARG A 15 -0.92 11.09 -35.81
N VAL A 16 -0.16 10.07 -36.23
CA VAL A 16 0.12 9.80 -37.65
C VAL A 16 -1.18 9.53 -38.38
N ILE A 17 -2.12 8.78 -37.79
CA ILE A 17 -3.43 8.51 -38.39
C ILE A 17 -4.21 9.83 -38.63
N HIS A 18 -4.16 10.75 -37.66
CA HIS A 18 -4.80 12.07 -37.81
C HIS A 18 -4.17 12.88 -38.94
N VAL A 19 -2.84 12.87 -39.07
CA VAL A 19 -2.14 13.55 -40.18
C VAL A 19 -2.49 12.94 -41.53
N ILE A 20 -2.62 11.61 -41.63
CA ILE A 20 -3.05 10.92 -42.85
C ILE A 20 -4.45 11.40 -43.28
N VAL A 21 -5.40 11.42 -42.35
CA VAL A 21 -6.79 11.84 -42.64
C VAL A 21 -6.85 13.31 -43.04
N VAL A 22 -6.17 14.19 -42.30
CA VAL A 22 -6.14 15.63 -42.62
C VAL A 22 -5.47 15.89 -43.96
N TYR A 23 -4.34 15.20 -44.22
CA TYR A 23 -3.61 15.35 -45.50
C TYR A 23 -4.45 14.88 -46.69
N ALA A 24 -5.09 13.72 -46.60
CA ALA A 24 -5.96 13.18 -47.64
C ALA A 24 -7.15 14.13 -47.93
N SER A 25 -7.78 14.66 -46.88
CA SER A 25 -8.89 15.61 -47.00
C SER A 25 -8.46 16.93 -47.65
N ALA A 26 -7.33 17.49 -47.25
CA ALA A 26 -6.78 18.70 -47.80
C ALA A 26 -6.34 18.48 -49.26
N SER A 27 -5.72 17.35 -49.56
CA SER A 27 -5.31 16.98 -50.92
C SER A 27 -6.50 16.87 -51.88
N PHE A 28 -7.61 16.28 -51.41
CA PHE A 28 -8.86 16.19 -52.18
C PHE A 28 -9.39 17.58 -52.53
N VAL A 29 -9.46 18.48 -51.55
CA VAL A 29 -9.94 19.87 -51.75
C VAL A 29 -9.01 20.62 -52.72
N ILE A 30 -7.69 20.46 -52.60
CA ILE A 30 -6.72 21.12 -53.52
C ILE A 30 -6.86 20.62 -54.95
N ILE A 31 -6.99 19.30 -55.16
CA ILE A 31 -7.19 18.73 -56.50
C ILE A 31 -8.48 19.22 -57.12
N GLU A 32 -9.59 19.24 -56.36
CA GLU A 32 -10.89 19.72 -56.82
C GLU A 32 -10.81 21.20 -57.19
N LEU A 33 -10.17 22.02 -56.37
CA LEU A 33 -9.98 23.44 -56.65
C LEU A 33 -9.15 23.64 -57.91
N VAL A 34 -8.03 22.92 -58.07
CA VAL A 34 -7.16 23.06 -59.25
C VAL A 34 -7.90 22.64 -60.50
N ASN A 35 -8.63 21.53 -60.48
CA ASN A 35 -9.44 21.07 -61.63
C ASN A 35 -10.51 22.05 -62.08
N ASN A 36 -11.10 22.83 -61.14
CA ASN A 36 -12.14 23.79 -61.43
C ASN A 36 -11.62 25.16 -61.90
N VAL A 37 -10.33 25.48 -61.59
CA VAL A 37 -9.83 26.85 -61.77
C VAL A 37 -8.74 26.93 -62.87
N TYR A 38 -8.07 25.82 -63.21
CA TYR A 38 -6.90 25.85 -64.13
C TYR A 38 -7.28 26.38 -65.54
N GLU A 39 -8.48 26.01 -66.08
CA GLU A 39 -8.98 26.53 -67.35
C GLU A 39 -9.32 28.00 -67.27
N THR A 40 -10.01 28.41 -66.18
CA THR A 40 -10.46 29.79 -65.98
C THR A 40 -9.26 30.76 -65.84
N LEU A 41 -8.17 30.30 -65.25
CA LEU A 41 -6.91 31.07 -65.10
C LEU A 41 -5.94 30.92 -66.27
N GLN A 42 -6.36 30.21 -67.37
CA GLN A 42 -5.52 29.93 -68.53
C GLN A 42 -4.14 29.31 -68.18
N LEU A 43 -4.13 28.42 -67.17
CA LEU A 43 -2.90 27.71 -66.75
C LEU A 43 -2.63 26.57 -67.77
N PRO A 44 -1.35 26.17 -67.91
CA PRO A 44 -0.97 25.06 -68.78
C PRO A 44 -1.68 23.75 -68.43
N ASP A 45 -2.01 22.90 -69.39
CA ASP A 45 -2.72 21.62 -69.22
C ASP A 45 -2.03 20.62 -68.30
N TRP A 46 -0.72 20.76 -68.08
CA TRP A 46 0.05 19.94 -67.16
C TRP A 46 -0.06 20.35 -65.69
N THR A 47 -0.72 21.50 -65.37
CA THR A 47 -0.83 22.03 -64.00
C THR A 47 -1.53 21.07 -63.02
N PRO A 48 -2.69 20.46 -63.35
CA PRO A 48 -3.33 19.49 -62.44
C PRO A 48 -2.44 18.28 -62.16
N THR A 49 -1.73 17.81 -63.21
CA THR A 49 -0.79 16.66 -63.07
C THR A 49 0.40 17.00 -62.18
N LEU A 50 0.96 18.21 -62.29
CA LEU A 50 2.03 18.67 -61.40
C LEU A 50 1.58 18.77 -59.95
N VAL A 51 0.40 19.34 -59.71
CA VAL A 51 -0.14 19.46 -58.34
C VAL A 51 -0.38 18.08 -57.73
N LEU A 52 -0.94 17.15 -58.49
CA LEU A 52 -1.12 15.76 -58.06
C LEU A 52 0.23 15.12 -57.69
N LEU A 53 1.28 15.30 -58.54
CA LEU A 53 2.60 14.77 -58.29
C LEU A 53 3.21 15.34 -56.99
N LEU A 54 3.06 16.65 -56.78
CA LEU A 54 3.52 17.31 -55.54
C LEU A 54 2.81 16.79 -54.29
N LEU A 55 1.51 16.54 -54.36
CA LEU A 55 0.73 15.96 -53.25
C LEU A 55 1.17 14.51 -52.98
N VAL A 56 1.43 13.71 -54.03
CA VAL A 56 1.93 12.33 -53.83
C VAL A 56 3.32 12.32 -53.20
N ILE A 57 4.21 13.22 -53.56
CA ILE A 57 5.55 13.35 -52.95
C ILE A 57 5.44 13.92 -51.52
N GLY A 58 4.54 14.87 -51.29
CA GLY A 58 4.33 15.49 -50.00
C GLY A 58 3.76 14.53 -48.93
N PHE A 59 2.99 13.52 -49.33
CA PHE A 59 2.38 12.56 -48.41
C PHE A 59 3.37 11.80 -47.52
N PRO A 60 4.40 11.11 -48.07
CA PRO A 60 5.42 10.46 -47.24
C PRO A 60 6.22 11.46 -46.40
N ILE A 61 6.45 12.67 -46.91
CA ILE A 61 7.12 13.73 -46.12
C ILE A 61 6.29 14.14 -44.94
N ALA A 62 4.98 14.32 -45.08
CA ALA A 62 4.08 14.65 -43.99
C ALA A 62 4.01 13.55 -42.91
N ILE A 63 4.01 12.28 -43.33
CA ILE A 63 4.08 11.12 -42.43
C ILE A 63 5.40 11.12 -41.66
N ILE A 64 6.54 11.29 -42.33
CA ILE A 64 7.86 11.33 -41.69
C ILE A 64 7.96 12.50 -40.73
N PHE A 65 7.43 13.66 -41.12
CA PHE A 65 7.42 14.84 -40.26
C PHE A 65 6.58 14.61 -39.00
N SER A 66 5.37 14.05 -39.13
CA SER A 66 4.53 13.67 -37.98
C SER A 66 5.18 12.60 -37.07
N TRP A 67 6.01 11.72 -37.69
CA TRP A 67 6.76 10.73 -36.92
C TRP A 67 7.89 11.34 -36.09
N ILE A 68 8.50 12.43 -36.55
CA ILE A 68 9.68 13.06 -35.95
C ILE A 68 9.31 14.21 -35.02
N PHE A 69 8.21 14.94 -35.29
CA PHE A 69 7.87 16.18 -34.62
C PHE A 69 6.44 16.18 -34.10
N ASP A 70 6.24 16.68 -32.87
CA ASP A 70 4.94 16.99 -32.29
C ASP A 70 4.64 18.49 -32.44
N ILE A 71 3.44 18.80 -32.94
CA ILE A 71 2.92 20.17 -32.98
C ILE A 71 2.13 20.43 -31.70
N THR A 72 2.63 21.31 -30.85
CA THR A 72 2.00 21.69 -29.59
C THR A 72 1.63 23.16 -29.60
N SER A 73 0.74 23.59 -28.68
CA SER A 73 0.38 25.00 -28.51
C SER A 73 1.59 25.93 -28.20
N LYS A 74 2.75 25.34 -27.85
CA LYS A 74 4.02 26.04 -27.58
C LYS A 74 5.04 25.91 -28.73
N GLY A 75 4.62 25.41 -29.91
CA GLY A 75 5.46 25.26 -31.11
C GLY A 75 5.82 23.81 -31.44
N ILE A 76 6.66 23.63 -32.48
CA ILE A 76 7.11 22.34 -32.99
C ILE A 76 8.24 21.81 -32.10
N ARG A 77 8.07 20.63 -31.55
CA ARG A 77 9.11 19.94 -30.76
C ARG A 77 9.40 18.58 -31.35
N LYS A 78 10.66 18.17 -31.30
CA LYS A 78 11.05 16.81 -31.70
C LYS A 78 10.40 15.80 -30.78
N THR A 79 9.61 14.89 -31.34
CA THR A 79 8.99 13.80 -30.58
C THR A 79 10.09 12.96 -29.96
N LYS A 80 10.18 12.98 -28.64
CA LYS A 80 11.08 12.05 -27.96
C LYS A 80 10.56 10.65 -28.23
N PRO A 81 11.43 9.69 -28.70
CA PRO A 81 11.00 8.30 -28.73
C PRO A 81 10.42 7.95 -27.38
N ILE A 82 9.41 7.05 -27.31
CA ILE A 82 9.17 6.34 -26.06
C ILE A 82 10.52 5.68 -25.77
N LYS A 83 11.34 6.33 -24.97
CA LYS A 83 12.15 5.56 -24.08
C LYS A 83 11.08 4.82 -23.25
N LEU A 84 10.69 3.61 -23.74
CA LEU A 84 10.32 2.60 -22.79
C LEU A 84 11.27 2.84 -21.65
N ALA A 85 10.76 2.86 -20.42
CA ALA A 85 11.57 2.99 -19.22
C ALA A 85 12.62 1.86 -19.09
N LYS A 86 13.34 1.59 -20.19
CA LYS A 86 14.40 0.61 -20.43
C LYS A 86 15.78 1.19 -20.17
N GLU A 87 15.90 2.51 -19.89
CA GLU A 87 17.21 3.13 -19.69
C GLU A 87 17.31 4.06 -18.47
N GLN A 88 16.26 4.24 -17.70
CA GLN A 88 16.40 4.28 -16.25
C GLN A 88 15.93 2.92 -15.75
N ARG A 89 16.73 1.89 -15.97
CA ARG A 89 16.83 0.80 -15.01
C ARG A 89 17.34 1.50 -13.74
N VAL A 90 16.41 2.04 -12.96
CA VAL A 90 16.61 2.06 -11.54
C VAL A 90 16.64 0.57 -11.21
N ASN A 91 17.84 -0.01 -11.29
CA ASN A 91 18.12 -1.27 -10.65
C ASN A 91 17.83 -0.98 -9.18
N TYR A 92 16.62 -1.30 -8.71
CA TYR A 92 16.37 -1.57 -7.31
C TYR A 92 16.57 -3.08 -7.14
N PRO A 93 17.81 -3.55 -6.98
CA PRO A 93 18.04 -4.93 -6.62
C PRO A 93 17.58 -5.07 -5.18
N LEU A 94 16.68 -6.00 -4.92
CA LEU A 94 16.34 -6.46 -3.56
C LEU A 94 17.56 -6.91 -2.74
N SER A 95 18.77 -6.99 -3.34
CA SER A 95 19.96 -7.51 -2.69
C SER A 95 21.16 -6.57 -2.57
N ASP A 96 21.27 -5.48 -3.38
CA ASP A 96 22.56 -4.79 -3.49
C ASP A 96 22.60 -3.34 -2.96
N LYS A 97 21.47 -2.81 -2.47
CA LYS A 97 21.39 -1.50 -1.81
C LYS A 97 20.58 -1.48 -0.51
N ILE A 98 20.24 -2.61 0.04
CA ILE A 98 19.85 -2.65 1.45
C ILE A 98 21.12 -2.32 2.21
N SER A 99 21.22 -1.08 2.70
CA SER A 99 22.30 -0.68 3.59
C SER A 99 22.32 -1.72 4.70
N ARG A 100 23.39 -2.51 4.78
CA ARG A 100 23.62 -3.34 5.96
C ARG A 100 23.75 -2.36 7.10
N PHE A 101 22.72 -2.26 7.91
CA PHE A 101 22.88 -1.65 9.21
C PHE A 101 23.93 -2.48 9.94
N GLU A 102 24.98 -1.83 10.45
CA GLU A 102 25.99 -2.48 11.28
C GLU A 102 25.38 -3.03 12.58
N ASN A 103 24.17 -2.53 12.94
CA ASN A 103 23.40 -2.97 14.09
C ASN A 103 21.95 -3.25 13.68
N SER A 104 21.56 -4.50 13.75
CA SER A 104 20.20 -4.95 13.48
C SER A 104 19.76 -6.02 14.48
N ILE A 105 18.48 -5.98 14.86
CA ILE A 105 17.91 -6.88 15.85
C ILE A 105 16.49 -7.31 15.46
N ALA A 106 16.15 -8.56 15.76
CA ALA A 106 14.75 -8.99 15.88
C ALA A 106 14.49 -9.51 17.30
N VAL A 107 13.37 -9.09 17.87
CA VAL A 107 12.91 -9.55 19.18
C VAL A 107 11.88 -10.64 18.93
N LEU A 108 12.20 -11.88 19.29
CA LEU A 108 11.28 -13.01 19.14
C LEU A 108 10.23 -12.98 20.25
N PRO A 109 9.00 -13.47 19.99
CA PRO A 109 7.96 -13.57 21.00
C PRO A 109 8.46 -14.32 22.23
N PHE A 110 8.29 -13.72 23.40
CA PHE A 110 8.66 -14.35 24.66
C PHE A 110 7.75 -15.54 24.92
N GLN A 111 8.33 -16.63 25.41
CA GLN A 111 7.59 -17.86 25.70
C GLN A 111 6.86 -17.76 27.04
N ASP A 112 5.59 -18.14 27.06
CA ASP A 112 4.84 -18.26 28.29
C ASP A 112 5.27 -19.51 29.07
N MET A 113 5.93 -19.30 30.20
CA MET A 113 6.35 -20.34 31.14
C MET A 113 5.52 -20.35 32.43
N SER A 114 4.38 -19.65 32.42
CA SER A 114 3.43 -19.61 33.55
C SER A 114 2.77 -20.98 33.78
N PRO A 115 2.36 -21.31 35.00
CA PRO A 115 1.82 -22.63 35.32
C PRO A 115 0.57 -22.99 34.51
N LEU A 116 -0.32 -22.02 34.26
CA LEU A 116 -1.57 -22.21 33.52
C LEU A 116 -1.43 -22.01 32.01
N LYS A 117 -0.31 -21.50 31.51
CA LYS A 117 -0.10 -21.17 30.09
C LYS A 117 -1.16 -20.23 29.51
N ASP A 118 -1.67 -19.30 30.30
CA ASP A 118 -2.76 -18.37 29.96
C ASP A 118 -2.28 -16.90 29.83
N GLN A 119 -0.95 -16.69 29.85
CA GLN A 119 -0.33 -15.36 29.80
C GLN A 119 0.26 -15.02 28.42
N GLU A 120 -0.23 -15.67 27.36
CA GLU A 120 0.27 -15.45 25.98
C GLU A 120 0.17 -13.96 25.58
N TYR A 121 -0.96 -13.31 25.86
CA TYR A 121 -1.16 -11.89 25.57
C TYR A 121 -0.14 -10.99 26.27
N PHE A 122 0.27 -11.37 27.49
CA PHE A 122 1.25 -10.63 28.28
C PHE A 122 2.65 -10.78 27.69
N CYS A 123 3.02 -12.00 27.29
CA CYS A 123 4.28 -12.28 26.59
C CYS A 123 4.37 -11.52 25.26
N ASP A 124 3.27 -11.54 24.50
CA ASP A 124 3.16 -10.83 23.22
C ASP A 124 3.29 -9.31 23.42
N GLY A 125 2.56 -8.73 24.39
CA GLY A 125 2.60 -7.31 24.69
C GLY A 125 3.96 -6.83 25.17
N MET A 126 4.62 -7.62 26.03
CA MET A 126 5.99 -7.31 26.48
C MET A 126 6.99 -7.31 25.33
N THR A 127 6.88 -8.28 24.44
CA THR A 127 7.73 -8.38 23.24
C THR A 127 7.52 -7.17 22.32
N GLU A 128 6.25 -6.80 22.10
CA GLU A 128 5.89 -5.66 21.25
C GLU A 128 6.41 -4.34 21.82
N GLU A 129 6.31 -4.15 23.14
CA GLU A 129 6.82 -2.94 23.78
C GLU A 129 8.34 -2.80 23.64
N ILE A 130 9.10 -3.88 23.82
CA ILE A 130 10.55 -3.87 23.60
C ILE A 130 10.86 -3.51 22.15
N ILE A 131 10.13 -4.07 21.17
CA ILE A 131 10.27 -3.71 19.76
C ILE A 131 10.01 -2.21 19.58
N ASN A 132 8.88 -1.70 20.10
CA ASN A 132 8.49 -0.29 19.95
C ASN A 132 9.54 0.65 20.54
N VAL A 133 10.01 0.39 21.75
CA VAL A 133 11.06 1.19 22.39
C VAL A 133 12.33 1.22 21.55
N LEU A 134 12.77 0.08 21.04
CA LEU A 134 13.99 -0.03 20.22
C LEU A 134 13.87 0.66 18.86
N THR A 135 12.66 0.76 18.25
CA THR A 135 12.46 1.45 16.96
C THR A 135 12.75 2.94 17.02
N HIS A 136 12.77 3.55 18.21
CA HIS A 136 13.13 4.95 18.37
C HIS A 136 14.64 5.20 18.29
N VAL A 137 15.47 4.15 18.26
CA VAL A 137 16.91 4.25 18.10
C VAL A 137 17.24 4.31 16.61
N GLU A 138 17.55 5.49 16.10
CA GLU A 138 17.68 5.78 14.66
C GLU A 138 18.76 4.93 13.97
N SER A 139 19.84 4.61 14.66
CA SER A 139 20.96 3.82 14.14
C SER A 139 20.77 2.30 14.25
N LEU A 140 19.65 1.81 14.81
CA LEU A 140 19.34 0.41 15.00
C LEU A 140 18.22 -0.04 14.08
N LYS A 141 18.48 -0.98 13.17
CA LYS A 141 17.42 -1.66 12.41
C LYS A 141 16.69 -2.63 13.33
N VAL A 142 15.42 -2.39 13.60
CA VAL A 142 14.57 -3.26 14.42
C VAL A 142 13.52 -3.91 13.53
N ILE A 143 13.43 -5.24 13.57
CA ILE A 143 12.40 -5.97 12.85
C ILE A 143 11.06 -5.82 13.57
N ALA A 144 10.05 -5.47 12.81
CA ALA A 144 8.70 -5.25 13.34
C ALA A 144 8.07 -6.54 13.88
N ARG A 145 7.03 -6.34 14.69
CA ARG A 145 6.26 -7.39 15.35
C ARG A 145 5.83 -8.50 14.40
N THR A 146 5.22 -8.17 13.26
CA THR A 146 4.64 -9.16 12.34
C THR A 146 5.66 -10.19 11.87
N SER A 147 6.84 -9.74 11.47
CA SER A 147 7.93 -10.62 11.02
C SER A 147 8.54 -11.42 12.15
N SER A 148 8.70 -10.81 13.32
CA SER A 148 9.23 -11.49 14.53
C SER A 148 8.28 -12.59 15.00
N PHE A 149 6.96 -12.30 15.01
CA PHE A 149 5.91 -13.22 15.45
C PHE A 149 5.61 -14.36 14.46
N ALA A 150 6.06 -14.25 13.22
CA ALA A 150 5.99 -15.36 12.27
C ALA A 150 6.81 -16.59 12.71
N TYR A 151 7.68 -16.42 13.72
CA TYR A 151 8.48 -17.49 14.35
C TYR A 151 7.97 -17.96 15.71
N LYS A 152 6.82 -17.46 16.15
CA LYS A 152 6.18 -17.93 17.39
C LYS A 152 5.95 -19.43 17.34
N ASP A 153 6.28 -20.12 18.43
CA ASP A 153 6.14 -21.58 18.61
C ASP A 153 6.87 -22.45 17.58
N LYS A 154 7.81 -21.87 16.81
CA LYS A 154 8.63 -22.60 15.86
C LYS A 154 10.01 -22.87 16.44
N HIS A 155 10.24 -24.12 16.87
CA HIS A 155 11.57 -24.56 17.27
C HIS A 155 12.52 -24.59 16.07
N ARG A 156 13.23 -23.49 15.83
CA ARG A 156 14.23 -23.36 14.77
C ARG A 156 15.52 -22.82 15.33
N ASP A 157 16.62 -23.10 14.64
CA ASP A 157 17.93 -22.53 14.96
C ASP A 157 17.87 -21.00 14.81
N VAL A 158 18.25 -20.28 15.86
CA VAL A 158 18.29 -18.80 15.90
C VAL A 158 19.08 -18.20 14.73
N ARG A 159 20.13 -18.91 14.26
CA ARG A 159 20.93 -18.49 13.10
C ARG A 159 20.12 -18.56 11.80
N GLU A 160 19.20 -19.52 11.69
CA GLU A 160 18.31 -19.65 10.54
C GLU A 160 17.25 -18.53 10.53
N ILE A 161 16.69 -18.24 11.70
CA ILE A 161 15.73 -17.17 11.89
C ILE A 161 16.37 -15.82 11.53
N GLY A 162 17.53 -15.53 12.13
CA GLY A 162 18.24 -14.26 11.89
C GLY A 162 18.61 -14.05 10.42
N LYS A 163 19.05 -15.10 9.72
CA LYS A 163 19.30 -15.03 8.27
C LYS A 163 18.05 -14.73 7.45
N LYS A 164 16.89 -15.29 7.83
CA LYS A 164 15.62 -15.05 7.13
C LYS A 164 15.06 -13.66 7.39
N LEU A 165 15.29 -13.11 8.58
CA LEU A 165 14.91 -11.76 8.97
C LEU A 165 15.95 -10.71 8.53
N ASP A 166 17.11 -11.15 8.05
CA ASP A 166 18.23 -10.28 7.65
C ASP A 166 18.67 -9.36 8.80
N VAL A 167 18.97 -9.99 9.96
CA VAL A 167 19.47 -9.31 11.16
C VAL A 167 20.75 -9.95 11.68
N GLU A 168 21.54 -9.17 12.40
CA GLU A 168 22.77 -9.63 13.04
C GLU A 168 22.55 -10.20 14.44
N ASN A 169 21.47 -9.77 15.11
CA ASN A 169 21.20 -10.12 16.49
C ASN A 169 19.75 -10.54 16.68
N LEU A 170 19.52 -11.46 17.62
CA LEU A 170 18.20 -11.88 18.04
C LEU A 170 18.08 -11.75 19.56
N LEU A 171 16.96 -11.21 20.02
CA LEU A 171 16.54 -11.32 21.41
C LEU A 171 15.50 -12.43 21.52
N GLU A 172 15.71 -13.34 22.45
CA GLU A 172 14.72 -14.34 22.86
C GLU A 172 14.54 -14.32 24.37
N GLY A 173 13.42 -14.84 24.84
CA GLY A 173 13.16 -14.88 26.26
C GLY A 173 11.93 -15.69 26.66
N SER A 174 11.69 -15.71 27.96
CA SER A 174 10.51 -16.34 28.53
C SER A 174 9.99 -15.54 29.70
N ILE A 175 8.68 -15.65 29.94
CA ILE A 175 7.96 -15.00 31.04
C ILE A 175 7.22 -16.06 31.84
N GLN A 176 7.36 -16.00 33.16
CA GLN A 176 6.55 -16.75 34.11
C GLN A 176 5.84 -15.75 35.01
N LYS A 177 4.51 -15.71 34.95
CA LYS A 177 3.68 -14.87 35.82
C LYS A 177 2.88 -15.78 36.73
N GLU A 178 2.94 -15.50 38.03
CA GLU A 178 2.17 -16.20 39.06
C GLU A 178 1.68 -15.19 40.10
N GLY A 179 0.38 -14.89 40.07
CA GLY A 179 -0.20 -13.80 40.86
C GLY A 179 0.48 -12.46 40.58
N ASN A 180 1.12 -11.87 41.61
CA ASN A 180 1.85 -10.61 41.52
C ASN A 180 3.36 -10.80 41.27
N ARG A 181 3.85 -12.03 41.12
CA ARG A 181 5.27 -12.33 40.83
C ARG A 181 5.49 -12.50 39.35
N LEU A 182 6.56 -11.88 38.89
CA LEU A 182 6.99 -11.90 37.49
C LEU A 182 8.45 -12.34 37.41
N ARG A 183 8.70 -13.39 36.62
CA ARG A 183 10.05 -13.82 36.28
C ARG A 183 10.24 -13.73 34.78
N ILE A 184 11.20 -12.94 34.36
CA ILE A 184 11.55 -12.76 32.95
C ILE A 184 13.00 -13.21 32.76
N THR A 185 13.23 -14.03 31.74
CA THR A 185 14.58 -14.33 31.24
C THR A 185 14.69 -13.77 29.85
N ALA A 186 15.75 -13.02 29.58
CA ALA A 186 16.02 -12.45 28.25
C ALA A 186 17.47 -12.71 27.84
N GLN A 187 17.70 -13.01 26.57
CA GLN A 187 19.01 -13.38 26.03
C GLN A 187 19.18 -12.73 24.65
N LEU A 188 20.27 -11.99 24.48
CA LEU A 188 20.68 -11.41 23.20
C LEU A 188 21.74 -12.31 22.55
N ILE A 189 21.46 -12.78 21.35
CA ILE A 189 22.22 -13.80 20.65
C ILE A 189 22.74 -13.22 19.34
N LYS A 190 24.01 -13.42 19.04
CA LYS A 190 24.64 -13.10 17.77
C LYS A 190 24.29 -14.16 16.73
N VAL A 191 23.71 -13.75 15.59
CA VAL A 191 23.23 -14.67 14.53
C VAL A 191 24.38 -15.42 13.85
N SER A 192 25.55 -14.78 13.70
CA SER A 192 26.69 -15.36 12.94
C SER A 192 27.22 -16.66 13.51
N ASP A 193 27.25 -16.79 14.85
CA ASP A 193 27.85 -17.91 15.55
C ASP A 193 27.00 -18.50 16.68
N GLY A 194 25.85 -17.87 17.00
CA GLY A 194 24.95 -18.29 18.07
C GLY A 194 25.47 -17.97 19.48
N SER A 195 26.49 -17.13 19.62
CA SER A 195 27.01 -16.72 20.93
C SER A 195 26.11 -15.75 21.64
N HIS A 196 26.02 -15.86 22.96
CA HIS A 196 25.26 -14.94 23.79
C HIS A 196 26.09 -13.67 24.02
N LEU A 197 25.56 -12.52 23.57
CA LEU A 197 26.15 -11.21 23.86
C LEU A 197 25.75 -10.71 25.24
N TRP A 198 24.55 -11.07 25.66
CA TRP A 198 24.00 -10.72 26.97
C TRP A 198 22.93 -11.74 27.36
N SER A 199 22.81 -12.02 28.66
CA SER A 199 21.76 -12.86 29.23
C SER A 199 21.48 -12.43 30.65
N GLU A 200 20.21 -12.20 31.00
CA GLU A 200 19.85 -11.81 32.36
C GLU A 200 18.48 -12.38 32.75
N ARG A 201 18.27 -12.50 34.07
CA ARG A 201 17.03 -12.96 34.67
C ARG A 201 16.53 -11.94 35.68
N PHE A 202 15.33 -11.49 35.49
CA PHE A 202 14.61 -10.57 36.35
C PHE A 202 13.59 -11.36 37.19
N ASP A 203 13.61 -11.20 38.51
CA ASP A 203 12.65 -11.80 39.43
C ASP A 203 12.12 -10.67 40.29
N ARG A 204 10.94 -10.13 39.97
CA ARG A 204 10.37 -8.88 40.49
C ARG A 204 8.86 -9.01 40.74
N ASP A 205 8.28 -8.00 41.33
CA ASP A 205 6.82 -7.86 41.42
C ASP A 205 6.25 -7.26 40.11
N LEU A 206 4.99 -7.55 39.82
CA LEU A 206 4.31 -7.05 38.59
C LEU A 206 4.27 -5.51 38.55
N SER A 207 4.29 -4.83 39.70
CA SER A 207 4.42 -3.38 39.80
C SER A 207 5.70 -2.83 39.17
N ASP A 208 6.73 -3.64 39.04
CA ASP A 208 8.03 -3.26 38.49
C ASP A 208 8.11 -3.50 36.95
N LEU A 209 7.00 -3.88 36.31
CA LEU A 209 6.93 -4.24 34.90
C LEU A 209 7.62 -3.22 33.99
N PHE A 210 7.29 -1.95 34.15
CA PHE A 210 7.85 -0.89 33.31
C PHE A 210 9.36 -0.69 33.55
N ALA A 211 9.81 -0.83 34.81
CA ALA A 211 11.25 -0.78 35.12
C ALA A 211 12.02 -1.91 34.45
N ILE A 212 11.43 -3.10 34.38
CA ILE A 212 12.06 -4.25 33.71
C ILE A 212 12.12 -4.03 32.18
N GLN A 213 11.08 -3.46 31.57
CA GLN A 213 11.09 -3.11 30.16
C GLN A 213 12.21 -2.12 29.83
N ASP A 214 12.37 -1.07 30.65
CA ASP A 214 13.44 -0.09 30.53
C ASP A 214 14.83 -0.76 30.67
N GLU A 215 15.00 -1.59 31.70
CA GLU A 215 16.27 -2.30 31.97
C GLU A 215 16.66 -3.21 30.77
N ILE A 216 15.73 -3.99 30.25
CA ILE A 216 15.98 -4.88 29.08
C ILE A 216 16.36 -4.06 27.86
N SER A 217 15.60 -3.01 27.52
CA SER A 217 15.84 -2.20 26.33
C SER A 217 17.18 -1.48 26.40
N LEU A 218 17.56 -0.93 27.54
CA LEU A 218 18.86 -0.29 27.76
C LEU A 218 20.01 -1.29 27.70
N ALA A 219 19.85 -2.47 28.30
CA ALA A 219 20.87 -3.54 28.26
C ALA A 219 21.13 -4.02 26.82
N ILE A 220 20.10 -4.11 25.97
CA ILE A 220 20.24 -4.43 24.55
C ILE A 220 21.10 -3.37 23.83
N VAL A 221 20.77 -2.10 24.00
CA VAL A 221 21.49 -0.98 23.36
C VAL A 221 22.95 -0.95 23.81
N GLU A 222 23.21 -1.19 25.09
CA GLU A 222 24.57 -1.26 25.65
C GLU A 222 25.34 -2.46 25.09
N ALA A 223 24.73 -3.65 25.07
CA ALA A 223 25.35 -4.87 24.54
C ALA A 223 25.67 -4.78 23.04
N LEU A 224 24.83 -4.07 22.27
CA LEU A 224 25.06 -3.79 20.87
C LEU A 224 26.03 -2.61 20.63
N LYS A 225 26.49 -1.94 21.68
CA LYS A 225 27.35 -0.74 21.62
C LYS A 225 26.77 0.39 20.75
N VAL A 226 25.47 0.50 20.72
CA VAL A 226 24.76 1.56 20.00
C VAL A 226 24.82 2.85 20.81
N ARG A 227 25.26 3.93 20.17
CA ARG A 227 25.32 5.25 20.83
C ARG A 227 23.96 5.93 20.77
N LEU A 228 23.32 6.08 21.92
CA LEU A 228 22.07 6.81 22.04
C LEU A 228 22.26 8.32 21.94
N LEU A 229 21.35 8.99 21.25
CA LEU A 229 21.17 10.41 21.34
C LEU A 229 20.34 10.74 22.61
N LYS A 230 20.56 11.93 23.20
CA LYS A 230 19.77 12.36 24.38
C LYS A 230 18.25 12.31 24.16
N LYS A 231 17.79 12.65 22.94
CA LYS A 231 16.36 12.58 22.58
C LYS A 231 15.84 11.14 22.62
N GLU A 232 16.63 10.16 22.15
CA GLU A 232 16.27 8.73 22.11
C GLU A 232 16.19 8.16 23.52
N GLU A 233 17.17 8.49 24.38
CA GLU A 233 17.17 8.04 25.78
C GLU A 233 15.93 8.53 26.55
N VAL A 234 15.48 9.77 26.29
CA VAL A 234 14.26 10.31 26.90
C VAL A 234 13.03 9.56 26.42
N VAL A 235 12.94 9.24 25.13
CA VAL A 235 11.79 8.52 24.56
C VAL A 235 11.77 7.07 25.06
N MET A 236 12.92 6.39 25.09
CA MET A 236 13.03 5.00 25.59
C MET A 236 12.59 4.84 27.05
N LYS A 237 12.77 5.88 27.88
CA LYS A 237 12.35 5.89 29.31
C LYS A 237 10.96 6.48 29.53
N LYS A 238 10.24 6.83 28.43
CA LYS A 238 8.91 7.41 28.55
C LYS A 238 7.90 6.33 28.87
N ARG A 239 7.26 6.44 30.01
CA ARG A 239 6.12 5.59 30.39
C ARG A 239 4.83 6.17 29.85
N HIS A 240 4.04 5.33 29.23
CA HIS A 240 2.73 5.71 28.69
C HIS A 240 1.61 5.68 29.75
N THR A 241 1.81 4.92 30.83
CA THR A 241 0.92 4.83 31.99
C THR A 241 1.68 4.31 33.21
N GLU A 242 1.22 4.65 34.41
CA GLU A 242 1.67 4.02 35.66
C GLU A 242 0.66 2.95 36.14
N ASN A 243 -0.49 2.81 35.45
CA ASN A 243 -1.54 1.85 35.81
C ASN A 243 -1.32 0.52 35.11
N VAL A 244 -0.74 -0.45 35.81
CA VAL A 244 -0.47 -1.81 35.30
C VAL A 244 -1.74 -2.47 34.76
N GLY A 245 -2.88 -2.32 35.42
CA GLY A 245 -4.15 -2.92 34.99
C GLY A 245 -4.71 -2.28 33.71
N SER A 246 -4.47 -0.98 33.49
CA SER A 246 -4.77 -0.31 32.24
C SER A 246 -3.88 -0.86 31.12
N TYR A 247 -2.58 -0.99 31.39
CA TYR A 247 -1.60 -1.51 30.44
C TYR A 247 -1.88 -2.98 30.05
N GLU A 248 -2.25 -3.84 31.03
CA GLU A 248 -2.67 -5.22 30.73
C GLU A 248 -3.88 -5.27 29.79
N SER A 249 -4.87 -4.38 30.02
CA SER A 249 -6.03 -4.29 29.12
C SER A 249 -5.62 -3.79 27.72
N PHE A 250 -4.70 -2.85 27.63
CA PHE A 250 -4.13 -2.40 26.34
C PHE A 250 -3.42 -3.56 25.60
N MET A 251 -2.56 -4.32 26.28
CA MET A 251 -1.89 -5.48 25.69
C MET A 251 -2.90 -6.52 25.19
N MET A 252 -3.99 -6.77 25.94
CA MET A 252 -5.06 -7.65 25.51
C MET A 252 -5.76 -7.12 24.25
N GLY A 253 -6.00 -5.81 24.20
CA GLY A 253 -6.56 -5.15 23.01
C GLY A 253 -5.67 -5.32 21.77
N GLN A 254 -4.37 -5.10 21.90
CA GLN A 254 -3.39 -5.31 20.83
C GLN A 254 -3.29 -6.77 20.38
N TYR A 255 -3.39 -7.70 21.32
CA TYR A 255 -3.42 -9.14 21.05
C TYR A 255 -4.61 -9.53 20.14
N PHE A 256 -5.83 -9.05 20.44
CA PHE A 256 -7.00 -9.29 19.60
C PHE A 256 -6.95 -8.50 18.28
N PHE A 257 -6.42 -7.29 18.29
CA PHE A 257 -6.22 -6.51 17.07
C PHE A 257 -5.31 -7.24 16.07
N GLY A 258 -4.21 -7.81 16.52
CA GLY A 258 -3.32 -8.62 15.68
C GLY A 258 -3.95 -9.89 15.09
N ARG A 259 -5.11 -10.31 15.61
CA ARG A 259 -5.94 -11.44 15.12
C ARG A 259 -7.15 -11.01 14.30
N TRP A 260 -7.29 -9.71 14.01
CA TRP A 260 -8.43 -9.13 13.30
C TRP A 260 -9.78 -9.31 14.04
N GLU A 261 -9.74 -9.51 15.36
CA GLU A 261 -10.90 -9.62 16.22
C GLU A 261 -11.28 -8.24 16.78
N PHE A 262 -11.73 -7.33 15.91
CA PHE A 262 -11.88 -5.90 16.20
C PHE A 262 -12.83 -5.60 17.36
N GLU A 263 -13.95 -6.31 17.50
CA GLU A 263 -14.86 -6.10 18.61
C GLU A 263 -14.21 -6.40 19.97
N LYS A 264 -13.48 -7.51 20.06
CA LYS A 264 -12.75 -7.85 21.29
C LYS A 264 -11.61 -6.87 21.55
N ALA A 265 -10.89 -6.46 20.49
CA ALA A 265 -9.84 -5.47 20.59
C ALA A 265 -10.39 -4.15 21.16
N LEU A 266 -11.46 -3.61 20.57
CA LEU A 266 -12.12 -2.39 21.06
C LEU A 266 -12.64 -2.53 22.49
N HIS A 267 -13.20 -3.70 22.86
CA HIS A 267 -13.65 -3.96 24.22
C HIS A 267 -12.50 -3.78 25.22
N HIS A 268 -11.36 -4.41 24.99
CA HIS A 268 -10.22 -4.32 25.90
C HIS A 268 -9.52 -2.96 25.87
N LEU A 269 -9.43 -2.30 24.69
CA LEU A 269 -8.88 -0.96 24.59
C LEU A 269 -9.75 0.07 25.35
N ASN A 270 -11.08 -0.04 25.28
CA ASN A 270 -11.96 0.80 26.07
C ASN A 270 -11.79 0.53 27.57
N GLN A 271 -11.64 -0.73 28.01
CA GLN A 271 -11.30 -1.04 29.40
C GLN A 271 -9.97 -0.42 29.83
N ALA A 272 -8.98 -0.34 28.92
CA ALA A 272 -7.71 0.32 29.20
C ALA A 272 -7.93 1.82 29.46
N VAL A 273 -8.70 2.48 28.60
CA VAL A 273 -9.06 3.90 28.73
C VAL A 273 -9.89 4.15 30.00
N ASP A 274 -10.84 3.29 30.33
CA ASP A 274 -11.65 3.41 31.57
C ASP A 274 -10.78 3.36 32.82
N LYS A 275 -9.73 2.55 32.85
CA LYS A 275 -8.78 2.43 33.96
C LYS A 275 -7.75 3.57 34.00
N ASP A 276 -7.36 4.11 32.84
CA ASP A 276 -6.46 5.25 32.72
C ASP A 276 -6.79 6.09 31.46
N GLN A 277 -7.49 7.19 31.67
CA GLN A 277 -7.89 8.12 30.62
C GLN A 277 -6.70 8.86 29.97
N ASN A 278 -5.49 8.73 30.53
CA ASN A 278 -4.27 9.34 29.99
C ASN A 278 -3.42 8.36 29.17
N LEU A 279 -3.91 7.16 28.86
CA LEU A 279 -3.20 6.21 28.02
C LEU A 279 -3.40 6.54 26.52
N ALA A 280 -2.57 7.43 25.97
CA ALA A 280 -2.63 7.87 24.57
C ALA A 280 -2.53 6.72 23.56
N LEU A 281 -1.71 5.68 23.84
CA LEU A 281 -1.57 4.48 23.01
C LEU A 281 -2.89 3.76 22.78
N ALA A 282 -3.75 3.67 23.79
CA ALA A 282 -5.05 3.02 23.67
C ALA A 282 -5.97 3.78 22.71
N TYR A 283 -5.99 5.11 22.80
CA TYR A 283 -6.76 5.94 21.87
C TYR A 283 -6.22 5.85 20.43
N ALA A 284 -4.90 5.83 20.23
CA ALA A 284 -4.30 5.66 18.92
C ALA A 284 -4.67 4.31 18.28
N ALA A 285 -4.65 3.24 19.08
CA ALA A 285 -5.07 1.91 18.63
C ALA A 285 -6.57 1.85 18.30
N ILE A 286 -7.42 2.49 19.08
CA ILE A 286 -8.88 2.62 18.81
C ILE A 286 -9.09 3.34 17.48
N ALA A 287 -8.36 4.42 17.22
CA ALA A 287 -8.44 5.16 15.97
C ALA A 287 -8.01 4.32 14.77
N GLU A 288 -6.93 3.54 14.91
CA GLU A 288 -6.43 2.63 13.86
C GLU A 288 -7.49 1.56 13.50
N ILE A 289 -8.16 0.98 14.52
CA ILE A 289 -9.22 0.00 14.29
C ILE A 289 -10.41 0.64 13.56
N TYR A 290 -10.87 1.83 13.96
CA TYR A 290 -11.97 2.50 13.28
C TYR A 290 -11.61 2.96 11.88
N TRP A 291 -10.38 3.43 11.65
CA TRP A 291 -9.90 3.74 10.29
C TRP A 291 -9.94 2.49 9.40
N LEU A 292 -9.41 1.37 9.88
CA LEU A 292 -9.35 0.12 9.13
C LEU A 292 -10.76 -0.44 8.86
N SER A 293 -11.62 -0.47 9.86
CA SER A 293 -13.03 -0.90 9.71
C SER A 293 -13.79 -0.02 8.72
N GLY A 294 -13.58 1.30 8.77
CA GLY A 294 -14.26 2.24 7.88
C GLY A 294 -13.78 2.19 6.44
N THR A 295 -12.49 1.88 6.19
CA THR A 295 -11.95 1.71 4.84
C THR A 295 -12.33 0.36 4.23
N THR A 296 -12.44 -0.69 5.03
CA THR A 296 -12.86 -2.02 4.57
C THR A 296 -14.39 -2.15 4.48
N GLY A 297 -15.15 -1.31 5.21
CA GLY A 297 -16.62 -1.42 5.31
C GLY A 297 -17.08 -2.60 6.16
N ILE A 298 -16.18 -3.20 6.97
CA ILE A 298 -16.50 -4.30 7.88
C ILE A 298 -17.17 -3.72 9.12
N ASP A 299 -18.36 -4.22 9.41
CA ASP A 299 -19.13 -3.99 10.65
C ASP A 299 -19.57 -2.55 10.97
N ILE A 300 -19.05 -1.52 10.27
CA ILE A 300 -19.37 -0.12 10.55
C ILE A 300 -19.51 0.71 9.26
N ASN A 301 -20.44 1.68 9.29
CA ASN A 301 -20.51 2.67 8.21
C ASN A 301 -19.26 3.59 8.23
N PRO A 302 -18.64 3.87 7.08
CA PRO A 302 -17.45 4.73 7.01
C PRO A 302 -17.59 6.10 7.68
N LYS A 303 -18.78 6.72 7.64
CA LYS A 303 -19.02 8.01 8.33
C LYS A 303 -18.96 7.89 9.84
N ASP A 304 -19.55 6.82 10.39
CA ASP A 304 -19.54 6.57 11.83
C ASP A 304 -18.13 6.18 12.30
N ALA A 305 -17.44 5.37 11.49
CA ALA A 305 -16.04 5.01 11.71
C ALA A 305 -15.14 6.25 11.74
N LEU A 306 -15.33 7.18 10.79
CA LEU A 306 -14.57 8.43 10.73
C LEU A 306 -14.73 9.26 12.01
N ILE A 307 -15.98 9.46 12.46
CA ILE A 307 -16.25 10.24 13.69
C ILE A 307 -15.51 9.64 14.87
N LYS A 308 -15.67 8.32 15.09
CA LYS A 308 -15.01 7.63 16.20
C LYS A 308 -13.49 7.64 16.11
N ALA A 309 -12.94 7.51 14.87
CA ALA A 309 -11.51 7.59 14.66
C ALA A 309 -10.96 8.99 14.96
N GLN A 310 -11.67 10.05 14.54
CA GLN A 310 -11.29 11.44 14.82
C GLN A 310 -11.32 11.76 16.31
N ASP A 311 -12.38 11.39 17.01
CA ASP A 311 -12.52 11.59 18.47
C ASP A 311 -11.37 10.90 19.23
N ALA A 312 -11.02 9.69 18.81
CA ALA A 312 -9.92 8.94 19.41
C ALA A 312 -8.55 9.61 19.12
N ILE A 313 -8.28 10.06 17.89
CA ILE A 313 -7.03 10.77 17.56
C ILE A 313 -6.91 12.11 18.30
N GLU A 314 -7.97 12.88 18.38
CA GLU A 314 -7.97 14.14 19.14
C GLU A 314 -7.63 13.87 20.63
N SER A 315 -8.17 12.81 21.19
CA SER A 315 -7.86 12.40 22.56
C SER A 315 -6.40 11.96 22.71
N ALA A 316 -5.88 11.12 21.79
CA ALA A 316 -4.50 10.67 21.81
C ALA A 316 -3.51 11.85 21.73
N LEU A 317 -3.70 12.76 20.76
CA LEU A 317 -2.81 13.93 20.56
C LEU A 317 -2.88 14.97 21.67
N ARG A 318 -4.04 15.10 22.32
CA ARG A 318 -4.18 15.99 23.49
C ARG A 318 -3.40 15.45 24.70
N ILE A 319 -3.32 14.12 24.85
CA ILE A 319 -2.59 13.47 25.94
C ILE A 319 -1.09 13.44 25.62
N ASP A 320 -0.73 13.06 24.40
CA ASP A 320 0.65 12.90 23.96
C ASP A 320 0.83 13.36 22.50
N ASP A 321 1.35 14.56 22.32
CA ASP A 321 1.65 15.17 21.00
C ASP A 321 2.96 14.66 20.37
N LYS A 322 3.63 13.67 21.00
CA LYS A 322 4.87 13.05 20.52
C LYS A 322 4.70 11.56 20.22
N LEU A 323 3.48 11.07 20.08
CA LEU A 323 3.18 9.69 19.74
C LEU A 323 3.09 9.54 18.21
N ALA A 324 4.06 8.84 17.61
CA ALA A 324 4.15 8.65 16.15
C ALA A 324 2.91 7.95 15.59
N GLU A 325 2.39 6.94 16.30
CA GLU A 325 1.20 6.17 15.92
C GLU A 325 -0.03 7.06 15.72
N SER A 326 -0.20 8.07 16.59
CA SER A 326 -1.31 9.04 16.47
C SER A 326 -1.21 9.84 15.17
N TYR A 327 0.00 10.24 14.77
CA TYR A 327 0.21 10.98 13.52
C TYR A 327 0.06 10.08 12.29
N VAL A 328 0.44 8.80 12.35
CA VAL A 328 0.18 7.83 11.26
C VAL A 328 -1.32 7.68 11.06
N ALA A 329 -2.08 7.44 12.13
CA ALA A 329 -3.53 7.28 12.06
C ALA A 329 -4.21 8.58 11.57
N SER A 330 -3.80 9.76 12.09
CA SER A 330 -4.28 11.07 11.61
C SER A 330 -4.00 11.28 10.13
N GLY A 331 -2.79 10.96 9.68
CA GLY A 331 -2.40 11.05 8.27
C GLY A 331 -3.26 10.18 7.36
N LEU A 332 -3.52 8.94 7.75
CA LEU A 332 -4.39 8.02 7.01
C LEU A 332 -5.86 8.50 6.99
N ILE A 333 -6.39 8.99 8.11
CA ILE A 333 -7.73 9.58 8.18
C ILE A 333 -7.82 10.81 7.27
N ASN A 334 -6.82 11.70 7.32
CA ASN A 334 -6.77 12.88 6.46
C ASN A 334 -6.67 12.52 4.98
N LEU A 335 -5.95 11.45 4.64
CA LEU A 335 -5.76 10.98 3.28
C LEU A 335 -7.05 10.36 2.70
N TYR A 336 -7.61 9.38 3.37
CA TYR A 336 -8.70 8.56 2.83
C TYR A 336 -10.10 9.15 3.05
N PHE A 337 -10.36 9.72 4.22
CA PHE A 337 -11.69 10.22 4.57
C PHE A 337 -11.83 11.73 4.34
N ASN A 338 -10.91 12.52 4.88
CA ASN A 338 -10.99 13.98 4.77
C ASN A 338 -10.54 14.49 3.40
N ARG A 339 -9.78 13.69 2.64
CA ARG A 339 -9.16 14.05 1.36
C ARG A 339 -8.32 15.32 1.48
N ASN A 340 -7.70 15.51 2.65
CA ASN A 340 -6.85 16.65 2.95
C ASN A 340 -5.37 16.25 2.82
N LEU A 341 -4.87 16.29 1.58
CA LEU A 341 -3.52 15.87 1.24
C LEU A 341 -2.44 16.66 1.99
N THR A 342 -2.67 17.96 2.21
CA THR A 342 -1.71 18.82 2.95
C THR A 342 -1.63 18.43 4.43
N ALA A 343 -2.76 18.14 5.06
CA ALA A 343 -2.77 17.67 6.44
C ALA A 343 -2.15 16.28 6.56
N ALA A 344 -2.45 15.37 5.61
CA ALA A 344 -1.86 14.03 5.58
C ALA A 344 -0.32 14.09 5.45
N GLU A 345 0.21 14.94 4.55
CA GLU A 345 1.65 15.13 4.38
C GLU A 345 2.32 15.64 5.65
N ARG A 346 1.73 16.66 6.28
CA ARG A 346 2.21 17.21 7.56
C ARG A 346 2.26 16.13 8.64
N ASP A 347 1.20 15.33 8.76
CA ASP A 347 1.07 14.32 9.80
C ASP A 347 2.06 13.16 9.57
N PHE A 348 2.21 12.66 8.34
CA PHE A 348 3.23 11.65 8.03
C PHE A 348 4.66 12.15 8.23
N LYS A 349 4.93 13.43 7.91
CA LYS A 349 6.24 14.04 8.19
C LYS A 349 6.52 14.06 9.69
N LYS A 350 5.51 14.43 10.49
CA LYS A 350 5.65 14.44 11.95
C LYS A 350 5.85 13.05 12.51
N ALA A 351 5.13 12.04 12.00
CA ALA A 351 5.31 10.65 12.37
C ALA A 351 6.74 10.15 12.05
N GLU A 352 7.29 10.48 10.88
CA GLU A 352 8.65 10.10 10.48
C GLU A 352 9.73 10.78 11.32
N GLU A 353 9.52 12.05 11.72
CA GLU A 353 10.41 12.76 12.67
C GLU A 353 10.43 12.10 14.06
N LEU A 354 9.29 11.54 14.49
CA LEU A 354 9.14 10.91 15.81
C LEU A 354 9.63 9.46 15.83
N ASN A 355 9.35 8.69 14.77
CA ASN A 355 9.80 7.29 14.67
C ASN A 355 10.15 6.93 13.21
N PRO A 356 11.39 7.20 12.76
CA PRO A 356 11.84 6.94 11.39
C PRO A 356 11.99 5.46 11.04
N ASN A 357 12.04 4.57 12.06
CA ASN A 357 12.16 3.12 11.89
C ASN A 357 10.83 2.38 12.03
N SER A 358 9.71 3.09 12.08
CA SER A 358 8.38 2.46 12.06
C SER A 358 7.98 2.06 10.64
N PRO A 359 7.71 0.78 10.36
CA PRO A 359 7.22 0.36 9.04
C PRO A 359 5.84 0.97 8.71
N LYS A 360 4.99 1.23 9.72
CA LYS A 360 3.69 1.89 9.55
C LYS A 360 3.84 3.32 9.00
N VAL A 361 4.87 4.06 9.45
CA VAL A 361 5.19 5.41 8.93
C VAL A 361 5.52 5.34 7.44
N HIS A 362 6.39 4.40 7.05
CA HIS A 362 6.76 4.23 5.64
C HIS A 362 5.60 3.73 4.78
N HIS A 363 4.71 2.91 5.33
CA HIS A 363 3.48 2.50 4.67
C HIS A 363 2.52 3.68 4.43
N GLY A 364 2.31 4.54 5.43
CA GLY A 364 1.52 5.76 5.27
C GLY A 364 2.08 6.68 4.17
N TRP A 365 3.39 6.85 4.11
CA TRP A 365 4.05 7.56 3.02
C TRP A 365 3.90 6.87 1.67
N THR A 366 3.91 5.53 1.63
CA THR A 366 3.66 4.75 0.41
C THR A 366 2.29 5.10 -0.16
N ASP A 367 1.25 5.05 0.66
CA ASP A 367 -0.11 5.38 0.26
C ASP A 367 -0.22 6.84 -0.22
N TYR A 368 0.37 7.77 0.51
CA TYR A 368 0.38 9.18 0.14
C TYR A 368 1.02 9.41 -1.24
N TYR A 369 2.26 8.91 -1.45
CA TYR A 369 2.95 9.09 -2.72
C TYR A 369 2.28 8.33 -3.86
N MET A 370 1.67 7.19 -3.57
CA MET A 370 0.89 6.41 -4.51
C MET A 370 -0.33 7.20 -5.02
N ILE A 371 -1.11 7.79 -4.11
CA ILE A 371 -2.28 8.63 -4.44
C ILE A 371 -1.83 9.88 -5.22
N MET A 372 -0.69 10.48 -4.86
CA MET A 372 -0.09 11.61 -5.57
C MET A 372 0.53 11.25 -6.93
N GLY A 373 0.57 9.98 -7.32
CA GLY A 373 1.19 9.51 -8.58
C GLY A 373 2.71 9.60 -8.60
N GLN A 374 3.36 9.72 -7.44
CA GLN A 374 4.82 9.80 -7.30
C GLN A 374 5.41 8.40 -7.10
N MET A 375 5.35 7.57 -8.15
CA MET A 375 5.66 6.14 -8.12
C MET A 375 7.06 5.81 -7.57
N ASP A 376 8.08 6.59 -7.94
CA ASP A 376 9.46 6.33 -7.49
C ASP A 376 9.58 6.49 -5.97
N LYS A 377 8.96 7.54 -5.41
CA LYS A 377 8.95 7.77 -3.96
C LYS A 377 8.09 6.75 -3.22
N ALA A 378 6.95 6.36 -3.81
CA ALA A 378 6.09 5.33 -3.24
C ALA A 378 6.84 3.99 -3.15
N LEU A 379 7.53 3.58 -4.21
CA LEU A 379 8.35 2.36 -4.21
C LEU A 379 9.50 2.43 -3.20
N GLU A 380 10.18 3.58 -3.08
CA GLU A 380 11.26 3.77 -2.09
C GLU A 380 10.73 3.53 -0.66
N LYS A 381 9.59 4.15 -0.30
CA LYS A 381 8.99 3.98 1.03
C LYS A 381 8.43 2.58 1.26
N ALA A 382 7.83 1.96 0.24
CA ALA A 382 7.35 0.58 0.32
C ALA A 382 8.51 -0.42 0.53
N LEU A 383 9.65 -0.22 -0.14
CA LEU A 383 10.84 -1.05 0.07
C LEU A 383 11.41 -0.87 1.48
N LYS A 384 11.36 0.36 2.03
CA LYS A 384 11.77 0.59 3.42
C LYS A 384 10.83 -0.09 4.41
N ALA A 385 9.52 -0.09 4.17
CA ALA A 385 8.57 -0.84 4.98
C ALA A 385 8.85 -2.35 4.97
N ILE A 386 9.14 -2.95 3.80
CA ILE A 386 9.53 -4.38 3.70
C ILE A 386 10.89 -4.66 4.37
N GLU A 387 11.83 -3.73 4.34
CA GLU A 387 13.11 -3.89 5.04
C GLU A 387 12.92 -4.03 6.55
N LEU A 388 11.97 -3.27 7.11
CA LEU A 388 11.65 -3.27 8.54
C LEU A 388 10.66 -4.38 8.94
N ASP A 389 9.80 -4.82 8.01
CA ASP A 389 8.84 -5.91 8.23
C ASP A 389 8.79 -6.88 7.03
N PRO A 390 9.83 -7.72 6.89
CA PRO A 390 10.06 -8.51 5.67
C PRO A 390 9.09 -9.67 5.45
N MET A 391 8.20 -9.97 6.41
CA MET A 391 7.19 -11.02 6.29
C MET A 391 5.76 -10.49 6.24
N PHE A 392 5.57 -9.18 6.29
CA PHE A 392 4.23 -8.60 6.21
C PHE A 392 3.78 -8.54 4.73
N LEU A 393 2.81 -9.40 4.41
CA LEU A 393 2.40 -9.64 3.02
C LEU A 393 1.72 -8.41 2.38
N GLU A 394 1.09 -7.55 3.17
CA GLU A 394 0.50 -6.30 2.68
C GLU A 394 1.55 -5.36 2.07
N TYR A 395 2.71 -5.19 2.74
CA TYR A 395 3.79 -4.37 2.18
C TYR A 395 4.37 -4.98 0.91
N MET A 396 4.49 -6.33 0.86
CA MET A 396 4.91 -7.02 -0.36
C MET A 396 3.91 -6.83 -1.51
N HIS A 397 2.60 -6.80 -1.20
CA HIS A 397 1.55 -6.57 -2.17
C HIS A 397 1.71 -5.23 -2.90
N HIS A 398 1.98 -4.14 -2.16
CA HIS A 398 2.24 -2.83 -2.76
C HIS A 398 3.46 -2.87 -3.71
N VAL A 399 4.57 -3.46 -3.27
CA VAL A 399 5.80 -3.56 -4.09
C VAL A 399 5.59 -4.41 -5.33
N VAL A 400 4.83 -5.51 -5.23
CA VAL A 400 4.45 -6.32 -6.41
C VAL A 400 3.63 -5.48 -7.39
N GLY A 401 2.67 -4.69 -6.90
CA GLY A 401 1.89 -3.77 -7.73
C GLY A 401 2.78 -2.76 -8.46
N PHE A 402 3.74 -2.14 -7.78
CA PHE A 402 4.70 -1.22 -8.39
C PHE A 402 5.58 -1.90 -9.45
N TYR A 403 6.13 -3.08 -9.15
CA TYR A 403 6.93 -3.81 -10.13
C TYR A 403 6.12 -4.23 -11.36
N CYS A 404 4.86 -4.63 -11.18
CA CYS A 404 3.97 -4.93 -12.31
C CYS A 404 3.67 -3.68 -13.14
N ALA A 405 3.36 -2.54 -12.52
CA ALA A 405 3.12 -1.27 -13.20
C ALA A 405 4.36 -0.78 -13.99
N LEU A 406 5.57 -1.04 -13.48
CA LEU A 406 6.83 -0.73 -14.13
C LEU A 406 7.26 -1.79 -15.17
N GLY A 407 6.49 -2.87 -15.36
CA GLY A 407 6.83 -3.99 -16.25
C GLY A 407 7.99 -4.86 -15.76
N GLN A 408 8.35 -4.75 -14.48
CA GLN A 408 9.45 -5.49 -13.84
C GLN A 408 8.96 -6.82 -13.27
N TYR A 409 8.35 -7.64 -14.11
CA TYR A 409 7.67 -8.88 -13.73
C TYR A 409 8.57 -9.93 -13.03
N GLU A 410 9.87 -9.94 -13.31
CA GLU A 410 10.82 -10.85 -12.65
C GLU A 410 10.94 -10.55 -11.15
N TYR A 411 10.98 -9.26 -10.76
CA TYR A 411 11.04 -8.86 -9.35
C TYR A 411 9.70 -9.11 -8.65
N ALA A 412 8.59 -8.81 -9.33
CA ALA A 412 7.25 -9.13 -8.83
C ALA A 412 7.11 -10.63 -8.53
N MET A 413 7.54 -11.50 -9.46
CA MET A 413 7.46 -12.96 -9.28
C MET A 413 8.31 -13.46 -8.11
N LYS A 414 9.49 -12.90 -7.88
CA LYS A 414 10.33 -13.27 -6.71
C LYS A 414 9.61 -12.99 -5.39
N LEU A 415 8.92 -11.86 -5.28
CA LEU A 415 8.13 -11.54 -4.08
C LEU A 415 6.90 -12.44 -3.95
N ILE A 416 6.20 -12.74 -5.06
CA ILE A 416 5.07 -13.67 -5.07
C ILE A 416 5.51 -15.07 -4.60
N GLU A 417 6.65 -15.59 -5.10
CA GLU A 417 7.18 -16.87 -4.65
C GLU A 417 7.60 -16.86 -3.16
N LYS A 418 8.10 -15.72 -2.68
CA LYS A 418 8.35 -15.53 -1.23
C LYS A 418 7.05 -15.58 -0.44
N ALA A 419 6.02 -14.85 -0.88
CA ALA A 419 4.70 -14.82 -0.25
C ALA A 419 4.04 -16.21 -0.19
N LYS A 420 4.08 -16.96 -1.30
CA LYS A 420 3.58 -18.36 -1.34
C LYS A 420 4.27 -19.29 -0.35
N LYS A 421 5.56 -19.06 -0.06
CA LYS A 421 6.31 -19.85 0.94
C LYS A 421 6.00 -19.44 2.37
N LEU A 422 5.64 -18.18 2.59
CA LEU A 422 5.28 -17.66 3.91
C LEU A 422 3.88 -18.10 4.30
N ASP A 423 2.91 -17.81 3.45
CA ASP A 423 1.50 -18.13 3.66
C ASP A 423 0.78 -18.22 2.29
N PRO A 424 0.66 -19.45 1.74
CA PRO A 424 0.04 -19.67 0.42
C PRO A 424 -1.44 -19.32 0.39
N ASP A 425 -2.12 -19.39 1.54
CA ASP A 425 -3.57 -19.22 1.65
C ASP A 425 -3.95 -17.81 2.14
N ASN A 426 -2.98 -16.91 2.24
CA ASN A 426 -3.22 -15.52 2.62
C ASN A 426 -3.82 -14.71 1.47
N ILE A 427 -4.78 -13.84 1.79
CA ILE A 427 -5.44 -13.00 0.78
C ILE A 427 -4.45 -12.12 -0.01
N TYR A 428 -3.43 -11.57 0.63
CA TYR A 428 -2.44 -10.75 -0.06
C TYR A 428 -1.62 -11.58 -1.06
N THR A 429 -1.37 -12.88 -0.79
CA THR A 429 -0.74 -13.78 -1.76
C THR A 429 -1.62 -13.94 -3.00
N TYR A 430 -2.92 -14.14 -2.84
CA TYR A 430 -3.87 -14.21 -3.96
C TYR A 430 -3.97 -12.88 -4.73
N THR A 431 -4.02 -11.76 -4.01
CA THR A 431 -4.11 -10.44 -4.67
C THR A 431 -2.82 -10.09 -5.43
N MET A 432 -1.65 -10.44 -4.92
CA MET A 432 -0.38 -10.28 -5.64
C MET A 432 -0.36 -11.06 -6.95
N ILE A 433 -0.81 -12.32 -6.94
CA ILE A 433 -0.91 -13.15 -8.15
C ILE A 433 -1.93 -12.55 -9.12
N SER A 434 -3.07 -12.08 -8.62
CA SER A 434 -4.09 -11.42 -9.44
C SER A 434 -3.56 -10.14 -10.09
N LEU A 435 -2.83 -9.28 -9.36
CA LEU A 435 -2.18 -8.09 -9.92
C LEU A 435 -1.20 -8.47 -11.04
N TYR A 436 -0.34 -9.46 -10.79
CA TYR A 436 0.64 -9.93 -11.76
C TYR A 436 -0.01 -10.36 -13.08
N HIS A 437 -1.08 -11.16 -13.01
CA HIS A 437 -1.83 -11.58 -14.19
C HIS A 437 -2.64 -10.44 -14.81
N GLY A 438 -3.19 -9.53 -13.98
CA GLY A 438 -3.96 -8.37 -14.44
C GLY A 438 -3.16 -7.44 -15.35
N TYR A 439 -1.94 -7.09 -14.95
CA TYR A 439 -1.04 -6.29 -15.78
C TYR A 439 -0.59 -6.98 -17.07
N GLN A 440 -0.75 -8.30 -17.16
CA GLN A 440 -0.46 -9.08 -18.38
C GLN A 440 -1.70 -9.36 -19.24
N GLY A 441 -2.91 -8.99 -18.77
CA GLY A 441 -4.16 -9.26 -19.48
C GLY A 441 -4.63 -10.72 -19.44
N ASN A 442 -4.13 -11.51 -18.47
CA ASN A 442 -4.47 -12.93 -18.31
C ASN A 442 -5.75 -13.07 -17.46
N TYR A 443 -6.90 -12.67 -18.00
CA TYR A 443 -8.16 -12.56 -17.24
C TYR A 443 -8.68 -13.90 -16.71
N ARG A 444 -8.44 -14.99 -17.43
CA ARG A 444 -8.89 -16.33 -17.01
C ARG A 444 -8.22 -16.77 -15.72
N GLU A 445 -6.90 -16.60 -15.64
CA GLU A 445 -6.12 -16.94 -14.44
C GLU A 445 -6.55 -16.11 -13.23
N ILE A 446 -6.92 -14.83 -13.44
CA ILE A 446 -7.40 -13.98 -12.35
C ILE A 446 -8.77 -14.46 -11.85
N ILE A 447 -9.67 -14.82 -12.76
CA ILE A 447 -11.00 -15.32 -12.40
C ILE A 447 -10.84 -16.59 -11.55
N ASP A 448 -10.06 -17.57 -12.01
CA ASP A 448 -9.82 -18.83 -11.32
C ASP A 448 -9.23 -18.61 -9.91
N ILE A 449 -8.25 -17.73 -9.79
CA ILE A 449 -7.61 -17.37 -8.51
C ILE A 449 -8.60 -16.68 -7.57
N THR A 450 -9.40 -15.75 -8.08
CA THR A 450 -10.37 -14.99 -7.27
C THR A 450 -11.53 -15.88 -6.81
N GLN A 451 -11.98 -16.81 -7.65
CA GLN A 451 -12.98 -17.82 -7.27
C GLN A 451 -12.46 -18.72 -6.15
N LYS A 452 -11.24 -19.21 -6.28
CA LYS A 452 -10.61 -20.03 -5.23
C LYS A 452 -10.52 -19.27 -3.90
N ALA A 453 -10.10 -18.01 -3.92
CA ALA A 453 -10.07 -17.16 -2.73
C ALA A 453 -11.46 -16.98 -2.10
N LEU A 454 -12.49 -16.86 -2.93
CA LEU A 454 -13.88 -16.76 -2.48
C LEU A 454 -14.39 -18.06 -1.82
N GLU A 455 -14.08 -19.21 -2.41
CA GLU A 455 -14.43 -20.53 -1.87
C GLU A 455 -13.75 -20.81 -0.53
N MET A 456 -12.53 -20.31 -0.34
CA MET A 456 -11.79 -20.44 0.91
C MET A 456 -12.23 -19.44 1.99
N GLY A 457 -13.03 -18.44 1.65
CA GLY A 457 -13.48 -17.41 2.60
C GLY A 457 -12.35 -16.53 3.15
N LEU A 458 -11.32 -16.25 2.35
CA LEU A 458 -10.08 -15.61 2.79
C LEU A 458 -10.20 -14.13 3.16
N ILE A 459 -11.25 -13.45 2.69
CA ILE A 459 -11.48 -12.01 2.92
C ILE A 459 -12.99 -11.73 2.88
N ASP A 460 -13.37 -10.50 3.21
CA ASP A 460 -14.74 -10.04 3.00
C ASP A 460 -15.19 -10.34 1.56
N ARG A 461 -16.28 -11.09 1.47
CA ARG A 461 -16.92 -11.52 0.22
C ARG A 461 -17.09 -10.36 -0.78
N ILE A 462 -17.40 -9.16 -0.29
CA ILE A 462 -17.63 -7.97 -1.13
C ILE A 462 -16.40 -7.61 -1.96
N GLN A 463 -15.22 -7.66 -1.35
CA GLN A 463 -13.97 -7.34 -2.04
C GLN A 463 -13.62 -8.35 -3.14
N LEU A 464 -14.01 -9.60 -3.00
CA LEU A 464 -13.81 -10.62 -4.04
C LEU A 464 -14.89 -10.52 -5.12
N LEU A 465 -16.13 -10.23 -4.75
CA LEU A 465 -17.24 -10.09 -5.70
C LEU A 465 -17.00 -8.96 -6.71
N PHE A 466 -16.60 -7.73 -6.28
CA PHE A 466 -16.37 -6.68 -7.25
C PHE A 466 -15.25 -7.02 -8.23
N ARG A 467 -14.19 -7.67 -7.76
CA ARG A 467 -13.10 -8.15 -8.61
C ARG A 467 -13.61 -9.15 -9.65
N LEU A 468 -14.32 -10.18 -9.22
CA LEU A 468 -14.92 -11.15 -10.13
C LEU A 468 -15.86 -10.51 -11.14
N GLY A 469 -16.76 -9.62 -10.69
CA GLY A 469 -17.68 -8.92 -11.58
C GLY A 469 -16.96 -8.10 -12.65
N HIS A 470 -15.91 -7.39 -12.28
CA HIS A 470 -15.07 -6.64 -13.22
C HIS A 470 -14.38 -7.56 -14.24
N TRP A 471 -13.72 -8.64 -13.78
CA TRP A 471 -12.96 -9.53 -14.65
C TRP A 471 -13.87 -10.35 -15.56
N TYR A 472 -15.06 -10.79 -15.10
CA TYR A 472 -16.05 -11.40 -15.97
C TYR A 472 -16.52 -10.44 -17.07
N GLY A 473 -16.71 -9.17 -16.75
CA GLY A 473 -17.04 -8.14 -17.75
C GLY A 473 -15.96 -8.02 -18.82
N LEU A 474 -14.70 -7.86 -18.41
CA LEU A 474 -13.56 -7.75 -19.34
C LEU A 474 -13.31 -9.03 -20.17
N SER A 475 -13.61 -10.20 -19.63
CA SER A 475 -13.48 -11.49 -20.35
C SER A 475 -14.65 -11.78 -21.30
N GLY A 476 -15.69 -10.92 -21.32
CA GLY A 476 -16.89 -11.11 -22.14
C GLY A 476 -17.96 -12.04 -21.51
N GLU A 477 -17.77 -12.47 -20.27
CA GLU A 477 -18.74 -13.27 -19.51
C GLU A 477 -19.82 -12.39 -18.87
N GLU A 478 -20.48 -11.58 -19.68
CA GLU A 478 -21.41 -10.53 -19.26
C GLU A 478 -22.50 -11.01 -18.30
N GLN A 479 -23.08 -12.19 -18.54
CA GLN A 479 -24.15 -12.73 -17.68
C GLN A 479 -23.66 -12.97 -16.24
N LYS A 480 -22.45 -13.48 -16.08
CA LYS A 480 -21.85 -13.68 -14.75
C LYS A 480 -21.50 -12.37 -14.07
N ALA A 481 -20.98 -11.39 -14.83
CA ALA A 481 -20.71 -10.05 -14.30
C ALA A 481 -21.98 -9.39 -13.78
N ARG A 482 -23.09 -9.45 -14.55
CA ARG A 482 -24.39 -8.91 -14.15
C ARG A 482 -25.02 -9.64 -12.97
N HIS A 483 -24.83 -10.93 -12.86
CA HIS A 483 -25.29 -11.71 -11.70
C HIS A 483 -24.62 -11.19 -10.41
N ILE A 484 -23.29 -11.04 -10.42
CA ILE A 484 -22.54 -10.46 -9.29
C ILE A 484 -22.95 -9.02 -9.01
N LEU A 485 -23.10 -8.21 -10.04
CA LEU A 485 -23.56 -6.82 -9.90
C LEU A 485 -24.90 -6.75 -9.17
N ASN A 486 -25.87 -7.56 -9.59
CA ASN A 486 -27.18 -7.61 -8.94
C ASN A 486 -27.09 -8.05 -7.48
N GLU A 487 -26.26 -9.05 -7.17
CA GLU A 487 -25.99 -9.47 -5.79
C GLU A 487 -25.45 -8.31 -4.96
N MET A 488 -24.46 -7.58 -5.48
CA MET A 488 -23.87 -6.43 -4.77
C MET A 488 -24.85 -5.27 -4.58
N LEU A 489 -25.71 -5.01 -5.57
CA LEU A 489 -26.75 -3.98 -5.47
C LEU A 489 -27.81 -4.34 -4.43
N GLU A 490 -28.21 -5.61 -4.31
CA GLU A 490 -29.11 -6.07 -3.26
C GLU A 490 -28.47 -5.98 -1.86
N LEU A 491 -27.21 -6.37 -1.75
CA LEU A 491 -26.46 -6.23 -0.50
C LEU A 491 -26.30 -4.76 -0.08
N LYS A 492 -26.12 -3.82 -1.06
CA LYS A 492 -26.01 -2.38 -0.78
C LYS A 492 -27.29 -1.79 -0.16
N LYS A 493 -28.44 -2.44 -0.33
CA LYS A 493 -29.68 -2.02 0.35
C LYS A 493 -29.68 -2.35 1.85
N GLN A 494 -28.86 -3.31 2.28
CA GLN A 494 -28.83 -3.84 3.65
C GLN A 494 -27.64 -3.33 4.46
N LYS A 495 -26.50 -3.11 3.80
CA LYS A 495 -25.27 -2.64 4.43
C LYS A 495 -24.49 -1.69 3.53
N TYR A 496 -23.51 -1.01 4.09
CA TYR A 496 -22.62 -0.18 3.29
C TYR A 496 -21.82 -1.06 2.31
N ILE A 497 -21.86 -0.66 1.03
CA ILE A 497 -20.98 -1.18 -0.02
C ILE A 497 -20.45 0.02 -0.79
N SER A 498 -19.14 0.08 -0.98
CA SER A 498 -18.47 1.14 -1.72
C SER A 498 -19.08 1.30 -3.12
N SER A 499 -19.50 2.50 -3.44
CA SER A 499 -19.99 2.87 -4.78
C SER A 499 -18.88 2.77 -5.83
N THR A 500 -17.61 2.93 -5.40
CA THR A 500 -16.43 2.74 -6.26
C THR A 500 -16.31 1.28 -6.74
N TYR A 501 -16.61 0.29 -5.89
CA TYR A 501 -16.59 -1.13 -6.28
C TYR A 501 -17.65 -1.44 -7.33
N ILE A 502 -18.84 -0.86 -7.20
CA ILE A 502 -19.90 -1.02 -8.20
C ILE A 502 -19.50 -0.36 -9.52
N ALA A 503 -18.89 0.84 -9.48
CA ALA A 503 -18.35 1.48 -10.66
C ALA A 503 -17.33 0.59 -11.40
N PHE A 504 -16.47 -0.12 -10.68
CA PHE A 504 -15.49 -1.02 -11.29
C PHE A 504 -16.12 -2.19 -12.03
N ILE A 505 -17.26 -2.73 -11.58
CA ILE A 505 -17.97 -3.76 -12.34
C ILE A 505 -18.49 -3.17 -13.65
N TYR A 506 -19.07 -1.96 -13.64
CA TYR A 506 -19.52 -1.29 -14.84
C TYR A 506 -18.37 -0.95 -15.81
N THR A 507 -17.17 -0.61 -15.30
CA THR A 507 -15.99 -0.44 -16.17
C THR A 507 -15.63 -1.74 -16.89
N GLY A 508 -15.71 -2.88 -16.20
CA GLY A 508 -15.48 -4.20 -16.77
C GLY A 508 -16.51 -4.56 -17.86
N LEU A 509 -17.76 -4.20 -17.64
CA LEU A 509 -18.87 -4.36 -18.61
C LEU A 509 -18.78 -3.39 -19.81
N GLY A 510 -17.89 -2.40 -19.78
CA GLY A 510 -17.78 -1.37 -20.82
C GLY A 510 -18.84 -0.27 -20.74
N GLU A 511 -19.68 -0.25 -19.70
CA GLU A 511 -20.74 0.73 -19.47
C GLU A 511 -20.21 2.00 -18.82
N LYS A 512 -19.48 2.80 -19.61
CA LYS A 512 -18.73 3.97 -19.14
C LYS A 512 -19.61 5.01 -18.46
N ASP A 513 -20.78 5.33 -19.01
CA ASP A 513 -21.66 6.36 -18.46
C ASP A 513 -22.15 5.97 -17.07
N THR A 514 -22.65 4.76 -16.93
CA THR A 514 -23.10 4.21 -15.64
C THR A 514 -21.93 4.12 -14.63
N ALA A 515 -20.74 3.77 -15.10
CA ALA A 515 -19.54 3.76 -14.25
C ALA A 515 -19.25 5.16 -13.69
N PHE A 516 -19.31 6.23 -14.52
CA PHE A 516 -19.10 7.60 -14.04
C PHE A 516 -20.22 8.08 -13.11
N ASP A 517 -21.46 7.67 -13.31
CA ASP A 517 -22.56 7.98 -12.39
C ASP A 517 -22.29 7.38 -10.99
N TRP A 518 -21.79 6.15 -10.94
CA TRP A 518 -21.41 5.51 -9.68
C TRP A 518 -20.16 6.13 -9.05
N LEU A 519 -19.18 6.58 -9.85
CA LEU A 519 -18.01 7.32 -9.33
C LEU A 519 -18.40 8.70 -8.78
N GLN A 520 -19.36 9.39 -9.43
CA GLN A 520 -19.91 10.64 -8.91
C GLN A 520 -20.64 10.40 -7.58
N ARG A 521 -21.43 9.34 -7.50
CA ARG A 521 -22.08 8.92 -6.25
C ARG A 521 -21.06 8.60 -5.16
N ALA A 522 -19.98 7.88 -5.48
CA ALA A 522 -18.88 7.60 -4.56
C ALA A 522 -18.22 8.90 -4.04
N TYR A 523 -18.11 9.92 -4.90
CA TYR A 523 -17.62 11.23 -4.49
C TYR A 523 -18.55 11.90 -3.47
N GLU A 524 -19.85 11.87 -3.71
CA GLU A 524 -20.89 12.48 -2.84
C GLU A 524 -21.04 11.73 -1.51
N GLU A 525 -20.94 10.40 -1.54
CA GLU A 525 -20.95 9.54 -0.36
C GLU A 525 -19.67 9.67 0.50
N LYS A 526 -18.63 10.38 0.00
CA LYS A 526 -17.28 10.42 0.58
C LYS A 526 -16.67 9.03 0.75
N ASP A 527 -16.90 8.16 -0.25
CA ASP A 527 -16.35 6.80 -0.28
C ASP A 527 -14.82 6.85 -0.11
N PRO A 528 -14.26 6.23 0.95
CA PRO A 528 -12.81 6.29 1.22
C PRO A 528 -11.97 5.58 0.15
N ILE A 529 -12.54 4.63 -0.59
CA ILE A 529 -11.82 3.90 -1.65
C ILE A 529 -11.58 4.80 -2.87
N LEU A 530 -12.43 5.80 -3.09
CA LEU A 530 -12.37 6.63 -4.29
C LEU A 530 -11.08 7.44 -4.41
N ILE A 531 -10.47 7.88 -3.30
CA ILE A 531 -9.24 8.69 -3.35
C ILE A 531 -8.06 7.89 -3.95
N ALA A 532 -8.06 6.58 -3.77
CA ALA A 532 -7.02 5.68 -4.28
C ALA A 532 -7.27 5.23 -5.74
N ILE A 533 -8.27 5.81 -6.43
CA ILE A 533 -8.71 5.38 -7.77
C ILE A 533 -7.58 5.41 -8.81
N LYS A 534 -6.64 6.35 -8.67
CA LYS A 534 -5.62 6.60 -9.69
C LYS A 534 -4.60 5.46 -9.82
N LEU A 535 -4.31 4.76 -8.74
CA LEU A 535 -3.20 3.82 -8.69
C LEU A 535 -3.55 2.44 -8.16
N TYR A 536 -4.17 2.38 -7.02
CA TYR A 536 -4.50 1.11 -6.39
C TYR A 536 -5.40 0.25 -7.27
N HIS A 537 -6.20 0.94 -8.08
CA HIS A 537 -7.16 0.32 -8.98
C HIS A 537 -6.89 0.64 -10.46
N GLU A 538 -5.65 0.97 -10.83
CA GLU A 538 -5.29 1.31 -12.21
C GLU A 538 -5.80 0.27 -13.22
N ILE A 539 -5.69 -1.00 -12.88
CA ILE A 539 -6.19 -2.10 -13.71
C ILE A 539 -7.71 -2.10 -13.86
N TYR A 540 -8.47 -1.57 -12.86
CA TYR A 540 -9.93 -1.51 -12.90
C TYR A 540 -10.45 -0.29 -13.64
N ILE A 541 -9.66 0.77 -13.77
CA ILE A 541 -10.05 2.01 -14.45
C ILE A 541 -9.52 2.11 -15.89
N ALA A 542 -8.68 1.18 -16.33
CA ALA A 542 -8.10 1.20 -17.67
C ALA A 542 -9.15 1.48 -18.78
N PRO A 543 -10.39 0.91 -18.74
CA PRO A 543 -11.39 1.16 -19.77
C PRO A 543 -11.92 2.59 -19.83
N ILE A 544 -11.83 3.37 -18.74
CA ILE A 544 -12.38 4.74 -18.62
C ILE A 544 -11.29 5.81 -18.48
N ARG A 545 -10.03 5.43 -18.36
CA ARG A 545 -8.91 6.35 -18.09
C ARG A 545 -8.73 7.45 -19.14
N SER A 546 -9.01 7.14 -20.42
CA SER A 546 -8.92 8.10 -21.52
C SER A 546 -10.14 9.01 -21.66
N ASP A 547 -11.20 8.79 -20.89
CA ASP A 547 -12.40 9.61 -20.93
C ASP A 547 -12.14 10.95 -20.20
N PRO A 548 -12.50 12.10 -20.78
CA PRO A 548 -12.29 13.42 -20.15
C PRO A 548 -12.91 13.57 -18.76
N ARG A 549 -14.00 12.85 -18.49
CA ARG A 549 -14.66 12.85 -17.18
C ARG A 549 -13.77 12.31 -16.07
N PHE A 550 -12.82 11.44 -16.42
CA PHE A 550 -11.85 10.93 -15.43
C PHE A 550 -10.95 12.04 -14.90
N ASN A 551 -10.40 12.91 -15.76
CA ASN A 551 -9.63 14.07 -15.33
C ASN A 551 -10.47 15.05 -14.49
N THR A 552 -11.74 15.25 -14.87
CA THR A 552 -12.66 16.06 -14.06
C THR A 552 -12.83 15.49 -12.65
N LEU A 553 -12.92 14.17 -12.52
CA LEU A 553 -13.01 13.49 -11.23
C LEU A 553 -11.72 13.66 -10.41
N LEU A 554 -10.53 13.52 -11.04
CA LEU A 554 -9.25 13.74 -10.35
C LEU A 554 -9.13 15.17 -9.81
N ILE A 555 -9.53 16.17 -10.59
CA ILE A 555 -9.55 17.58 -10.15
C ILE A 555 -10.48 17.77 -8.94
N LYS A 556 -11.69 17.18 -8.97
CA LYS A 556 -12.62 17.22 -7.84
C LYS A 556 -12.06 16.57 -6.57
N LEU A 557 -11.24 15.54 -6.73
CA LEU A 557 -10.55 14.86 -5.63
C LEU A 557 -9.28 15.59 -5.15
N GLY A 558 -8.89 16.69 -5.81
CA GLY A 558 -7.64 17.39 -5.51
C GLY A 558 -6.38 16.62 -5.91
N LEU A 559 -6.52 15.63 -6.81
CA LEU A 559 -5.41 14.80 -7.27
C LEU A 559 -4.72 15.39 -8.50
N PRO A 560 -3.40 15.22 -8.67
CA PRO A 560 -2.71 15.63 -9.89
C PRO A 560 -3.23 14.84 -11.09
N GLU A 561 -3.21 15.46 -12.29
CA GLU A 561 -3.61 14.86 -13.56
C GLU A 561 -2.70 13.69 -14.00
#